data_a05390ce8817897bd0b91060fabeb371
#
_entry.id   a05390ce8817897bd0b91060fabeb371
#
_cell.length_a   1.000
_cell.length_b   1.000
_cell.length_c   1.000
_cell.angle_alpha   90.00
_cell.angle_beta   90.00
_cell.angle_gamma   90.00
#
_symmetry.space_group_name_H-M   'P 1'
#
loop_
_entity.id
_entity.type
_entity.pdbx_description
1 polymer ?
#
loop_
_entity_poly.entity_id
_entity_poly.type
_entity_poly.pdbx_seq_one_letter_code
_entity_poly.pdbx_strand_id
1 'polypeptide(L)'
;MPSLPNGYIFSFVISLSRACGVTQLDKTDGIIPIRPWEANAPAGQTISSHPHPQKPPERVAFDRKELQTILGFYGIKVAEGEWRDYAMDFGREKAVFSVFRRASEVPLYRIVKDPSLARKQGMYSVVAQTGLILKRGQDLATVLRVLAKTPKLSTI
;
A
#
# COMPACT_ATOMS: atom_id res chain seq x y z
N MET A 1 -32.75 5.40 9.30
CA MET A 1 -31.92 5.23 8.10
C MET A 1 -30.54 5.75 8.42
N PRO A 2 -29.52 4.90 8.64
CA PRO A 2 -28.17 5.37 8.92
C PRO A 2 -27.42 5.59 7.61
N SER A 3 -26.90 6.80 7.47
CA SER A 3 -26.03 7.27 6.41
C SER A 3 -24.70 6.50 6.42
N LEU A 4 -24.36 5.86 5.32
CA LEU A 4 -23.08 5.23 5.10
C LEU A 4 -22.02 6.31 4.83
N PRO A 5 -20.88 6.32 5.51
CA PRO A 5 -19.79 7.21 5.13
C PRO A 5 -19.07 6.65 3.90
N ASN A 6 -19.15 7.41 2.83
CA ASN A 6 -18.44 7.17 1.57
C ASN A 6 -16.93 7.40 1.77
N GLY A 7 -16.24 6.38 2.21
CA GLY A 7 -14.78 6.36 2.29
C GLY A 7 -14.23 5.68 1.03
N TYR A 8 -13.73 6.45 0.08
CA TYR A 8 -12.98 5.91 -1.04
C TYR A 8 -11.71 5.24 -0.51
N ILE A 9 -11.74 3.92 -0.49
CA ILE A 9 -10.61 3.06 -0.15
C ILE A 9 -9.76 2.95 -1.42
N PHE A 10 -8.65 3.67 -1.48
CA PHE A 10 -7.61 3.40 -2.47
C PHE A 10 -6.82 2.17 -2.01
N SER A 11 -7.32 1.00 -2.37
CA SER A 11 -6.59 -0.25 -2.21
C SER A 11 -5.68 -0.45 -3.41
N PHE A 12 -4.38 -0.30 -3.22
CA PHE A 12 -3.39 -0.60 -4.25
C PHE A 12 -2.92 -2.04 -4.04
N VAL A 13 -3.45 -2.96 -4.83
CA VAL A 13 -3.02 -4.36 -4.84
C VAL A 13 -1.89 -4.51 -5.85
N ILE A 14 -0.70 -4.77 -5.37
CA ILE A 14 0.43 -5.15 -6.25
C ILE A 14 0.52 -6.66 -6.25
N SER A 15 -0.02 -7.27 -7.30
CA SER A 15 0.12 -8.70 -7.57
C SER A 15 1.43 -8.95 -8.31
N LEU A 16 2.33 -9.71 -7.71
CA LEU A 16 3.53 -10.19 -8.38
C LEU A 16 3.19 -11.43 -9.23
N SER A 17 2.39 -11.25 -10.29
CA SER A 17 2.21 -12.29 -11.30
C SER A 17 3.46 -12.40 -12.15
N ARG A 18 4.15 -13.50 -11.99
CA ARG A 18 5.22 -13.96 -12.86
C ARG A 18 4.64 -14.24 -14.26
N ALA A 19 4.71 -13.26 -15.14
CA ALA A 19 4.52 -13.49 -16.57
C ALA A 19 5.90 -13.47 -17.22
N CYS A 20 6.47 -14.66 -17.39
CA CYS A 20 7.51 -14.92 -18.37
C CYS A 20 6.83 -15.03 -19.73
N GLY A 21 6.98 -14.00 -20.53
CA GLY A 21 6.47 -13.97 -21.91
C GLY A 21 7.39 -13.12 -22.72
N VAL A 22 8.44 -13.76 -23.29
CA VAL A 22 9.23 -13.24 -24.38
C VAL A 22 8.33 -13.20 -25.60
N THR A 23 8.05 -12.05 -26.15
CA THR A 23 7.55 -11.89 -27.52
C THR A 23 8.18 -10.69 -28.18
N GLN A 24 9.10 -11.03 -29.06
CA GLN A 24 9.24 -10.56 -30.44
C GLN A 24 9.18 -9.05 -30.68
N LEU A 25 10.37 -8.57 -31.03
CA LEU A 25 10.61 -7.33 -31.74
C LEU A 25 9.75 -7.29 -33.01
N ASP A 26 8.77 -6.41 -33.06
CA ASP A 26 8.18 -6.00 -34.31
C ASP A 26 8.73 -4.63 -34.69
N LYS A 27 9.51 -4.67 -35.72
CA LYS A 27 10.15 -3.55 -36.39
C LYS A 27 9.09 -2.90 -37.27
N THR A 28 8.52 -1.79 -36.84
CA THR A 28 7.80 -0.92 -37.74
C THR A 28 8.24 0.51 -37.53
N ASP A 29 9.09 0.96 -38.44
CA ASP A 29 9.44 2.35 -38.67
C ASP A 29 8.16 3.16 -38.92
N GLY A 30 7.80 3.94 -37.95
CA GLY A 30 6.78 4.96 -38.03
C GLY A 30 7.26 6.21 -37.31
N ILE A 31 8.13 6.98 -37.96
CA ILE A 31 8.49 8.31 -37.51
C ILE A 31 7.23 9.15 -37.59
N ILE A 32 6.57 9.40 -36.48
CA ILE A 32 5.49 10.37 -36.37
C ILE A 32 6.16 11.75 -36.40
N PRO A 33 5.96 12.58 -37.43
CA PRO A 33 6.49 13.92 -37.44
C PRO A 33 5.81 14.74 -36.34
N ILE A 34 6.62 15.19 -35.40
CA ILE A 34 6.18 16.19 -34.41
C ILE A 34 5.84 17.45 -35.18
N ARG A 35 4.55 17.74 -35.31
CA ARG A 35 4.11 19.02 -35.86
C ARG A 35 4.58 20.13 -34.89
N PRO A 36 5.26 21.17 -35.39
CA PRO A 36 5.48 22.37 -34.59
C PRO A 36 4.10 22.95 -34.26
N TRP A 37 3.84 23.12 -33.00
CA TRP A 37 2.67 23.82 -32.51
C TRP A 37 2.77 25.29 -32.87
N GLU A 38 2.09 25.66 -33.95
CA GLU A 38 1.96 27.06 -34.34
C GLU A 38 1.08 27.79 -33.33
N ALA A 39 1.71 28.80 -32.75
CA ALA A 39 1.07 29.75 -31.87
C ALA A 39 -0.01 30.54 -32.62
N ASN A 40 -1.26 30.19 -32.39
CA ASN A 40 -2.38 31.06 -32.68
C ASN A 40 -3.10 31.30 -31.35
N ALA A 41 -2.57 32.22 -30.58
CA ALA A 41 -3.15 32.70 -29.35
C ALA A 41 -4.13 33.84 -29.66
N PRO A 42 -5.43 33.70 -29.43
CA PRO A 42 -6.28 34.86 -29.28
C PRO A 42 -5.98 35.51 -27.92
N ALA A 43 -5.54 36.74 -27.99
CA ALA A 43 -5.35 37.61 -26.83
C ALA A 43 -6.65 37.74 -26.03
N GLY A 44 -6.58 37.51 -24.74
CA GLY A 44 -7.52 38.00 -23.76
C GLY A 44 -8.45 36.99 -23.13
N GLN A 45 -7.93 36.15 -22.26
CA GLN A 45 -8.68 35.69 -21.09
C GLN A 45 -7.69 35.42 -19.95
N THR A 46 -7.58 36.39 -19.06
CA THR A 46 -6.97 36.20 -17.75
C THR A 46 -7.86 35.30 -16.91
N ILE A 47 -7.69 33.98 -17.04
CA ILE A 47 -8.23 33.04 -16.06
C ILE A 47 -7.16 32.85 -14.98
N SER A 48 -7.08 33.85 -14.11
CA SER A 48 -6.39 33.76 -12.84
C SER A 48 -7.28 33.01 -11.88
N SER A 49 -7.29 31.68 -11.97
CA SER A 49 -7.71 30.80 -10.90
C SER A 49 -6.84 29.56 -10.95
N HIS A 50 -5.60 29.74 -10.52
CA HIS A 50 -4.82 28.59 -10.07
C HIS A 50 -5.59 28.02 -8.86
N PRO A 51 -6.08 26.76 -8.93
CA PRO A 51 -6.63 26.14 -7.74
C PRO A 51 -5.49 26.15 -6.70
N HIS A 52 -5.72 26.87 -5.61
CA HIS A 52 -4.83 26.82 -4.46
C HIS A 52 -4.58 25.34 -4.15
N PRO A 53 -3.33 24.86 -4.04
CA PRO A 53 -3.07 23.46 -3.73
C PRO A 53 -3.70 23.19 -2.37
N GLN A 54 -4.90 22.58 -2.39
CA GLN A 54 -5.55 22.14 -1.18
C GLN A 54 -4.62 21.12 -0.56
N LYS A 55 -4.08 21.43 0.63
CA LYS A 55 -3.30 20.50 1.43
C LYS A 55 -4.09 19.18 1.47
N PRO A 56 -3.55 18.07 0.95
CA PRO A 56 -4.28 16.81 0.97
C PRO A 56 -4.66 16.50 2.41
N PRO A 57 -5.85 15.94 2.65
CA PRO A 57 -6.31 15.63 4.00
C PRO A 57 -5.24 14.81 4.70
N GLU A 58 -4.88 15.23 5.90
CA GLU A 58 -3.83 14.60 6.70
C GLU A 58 -4.21 13.14 6.95
N ARG A 59 -3.52 12.25 6.27
CA ARG A 59 -3.73 10.80 6.37
C ARG A 59 -2.54 10.18 7.08
N VAL A 60 -2.83 9.24 7.95
CA VAL A 60 -1.78 8.43 8.55
C VAL A 60 -1.17 7.54 7.47
N ALA A 61 0.14 7.59 7.34
CA ALA A 61 0.91 6.77 6.40
C ALA A 61 2.11 6.14 7.12
N PHE A 62 2.62 5.08 6.56
CA PHE A 62 3.91 4.54 6.98
C PHE A 62 5.03 5.45 6.47
N ASP A 63 6.00 5.75 7.33
CA ASP A 63 7.21 6.45 6.94
C ASP A 63 8.08 5.55 6.06
N ARG A 64 9.00 6.15 5.29
CA ARG A 64 9.88 5.42 4.37
C ARG A 64 10.68 4.32 5.09
N LYS A 65 11.20 4.60 6.28
CA LYS A 65 11.96 3.63 7.09
C LYS A 65 11.07 2.49 7.59
N GLU A 66 9.87 2.81 8.03
CA GLU A 66 8.87 1.84 8.46
C GLU A 66 8.49 0.91 7.31
N LEU A 67 8.18 1.49 6.15
CA LEU A 67 7.81 0.74 4.97
C LEU A 67 8.95 -0.16 4.49
N GLN A 68 10.18 0.34 4.51
CA GLN A 68 11.36 -0.45 4.18
C GLN A 68 11.53 -1.65 5.13
N THR A 69 11.29 -1.46 6.43
CA THR A 69 11.34 -2.54 7.42
C THR A 69 10.24 -3.58 7.17
N ILE A 70 9.01 -3.15 6.87
CA ILE A 70 7.90 -4.05 6.55
C ILE A 70 8.19 -4.83 5.26
N LEU A 71 8.62 -4.14 4.19
CA LEU A 71 8.89 -4.76 2.90
C LEU A 71 10.11 -5.70 2.96
N GLY A 72 11.13 -5.38 3.75
CA GLY A 72 12.25 -6.29 3.99
C GLY A 72 11.79 -7.59 4.65
N PHE A 73 10.94 -7.50 5.65
CA PHE A 73 10.36 -8.66 6.29
C PHE A 73 9.40 -9.42 5.36
N TYR A 74 8.58 -8.71 4.61
CA TYR A 74 7.70 -9.28 3.59
C TYR A 74 8.49 -10.07 2.54
N GLY A 75 9.61 -9.54 2.05
CA GLY A 75 10.47 -10.22 1.07
C GLY A 75 10.98 -11.57 1.56
N ILE A 76 11.36 -11.67 2.84
CA ILE A 76 11.77 -12.95 3.46
C ILE A 76 10.61 -13.94 3.44
N LYS A 77 9.42 -13.52 3.83
CA LYS A 77 8.23 -14.36 3.88
C LYS A 77 7.72 -14.79 2.49
N VAL A 78 7.93 -13.96 1.48
CA VAL A 78 7.67 -14.32 0.07
C VAL A 78 8.67 -15.37 -0.41
N ALA A 79 9.96 -15.23 -0.07
CA ALA A 79 10.99 -16.22 -0.40
C ALA A 79 10.73 -17.57 0.27
N GLU A 80 10.15 -17.57 1.48
CA GLU A 80 9.69 -18.78 2.18
C GLU A 80 8.40 -19.39 1.58
N GLY A 81 7.75 -18.68 0.64
CA GLY A 81 6.49 -19.10 0.00
C GLY A 81 5.24 -18.94 0.87
N GLU A 82 5.36 -18.27 2.02
CA GLU A 82 4.25 -18.07 2.95
C GLU A 82 3.31 -16.94 2.50
N TRP A 83 3.88 -15.85 1.98
CA TRP A 83 3.16 -14.66 1.54
C TRP A 83 3.31 -14.46 0.03
N ARG A 84 2.27 -13.91 -0.61
CA ARG A 84 2.31 -13.64 -2.06
C ARG A 84 1.91 -12.23 -2.42
N ASP A 85 0.88 -11.70 -1.75
CA ASP A 85 0.31 -10.40 -2.07
C ASP A 85 0.21 -9.53 -0.83
N TYR A 86 0.20 -8.22 -1.03
CA TYR A 86 -0.06 -7.25 0.02
C TYR A 86 -0.96 -6.11 -0.48
N ALA A 87 -1.64 -5.46 0.45
CA ALA A 87 -2.40 -4.24 0.21
C ALA A 87 -2.06 -3.21 1.29
N MET A 88 -2.04 -1.95 0.90
CA MET A 88 -1.86 -0.82 1.82
C MET A 88 -3.10 0.05 1.82
N ASP A 89 -3.54 0.43 3.02
CA ASP A 89 -4.66 1.33 3.24
C ASP A 89 -4.22 2.48 4.14
N PHE A 90 -4.49 3.71 3.70
CA PHE A 90 -4.11 4.95 4.38
C PHE A 90 -5.36 5.71 4.82
N GLY A 91 -5.77 5.49 6.04
CA GLY A 91 -6.91 6.17 6.66
C GLY A 91 -6.54 7.51 7.32
N ARG A 92 -7.53 8.17 7.87
CA ARG A 92 -7.34 9.41 8.65
C ARG A 92 -6.71 9.14 10.02
N GLU A 93 -7.05 8.02 10.63
CA GLU A 93 -6.65 7.69 12.00
C GLU A 93 -5.54 6.64 12.04
N LYS A 94 -5.50 5.76 11.05
CA LYS A 94 -4.57 4.62 11.01
C LYS A 94 -4.17 4.26 9.59
N ALA A 95 -2.96 3.71 9.46
CA ALA A 95 -2.49 3.05 8.26
C ALA A 95 -2.45 1.54 8.50
N VAL A 96 -2.80 0.77 7.47
CA VAL A 96 -2.86 -0.69 7.54
C VAL A 96 -2.08 -1.28 6.38
N PHE A 97 -1.17 -2.21 6.68
CA PHE A 97 -0.49 -3.05 5.70
C PHE A 97 -0.99 -4.48 5.88
N SER A 98 -1.73 -4.97 4.89
CA SER A 98 -2.35 -6.29 4.89
C SER A 98 -1.55 -7.26 4.03
N VAL A 99 -1.30 -8.47 4.52
CA VAL A 99 -0.59 -9.52 3.78
C VAL A 99 -1.50 -10.70 3.51
N PHE A 100 -1.35 -11.27 2.32
CA PHE A 100 -2.21 -12.34 1.82
C PHE A 100 -1.37 -13.53 1.34
N ARG A 101 -1.95 -14.71 1.47
CA ARG A 101 -1.44 -15.91 0.80
C ARG A 101 -1.88 -15.96 -0.66
N ARG A 102 -3.09 -15.48 -0.94
CA ARG A 102 -3.66 -15.30 -2.29
C ARG A 102 -4.48 -14.01 -2.31
N ALA A 103 -4.48 -13.31 -3.45
CA ALA A 103 -5.15 -12.02 -3.58
C ALA A 103 -6.67 -12.04 -3.32
N SER A 104 -7.32 -13.19 -3.52
CA SER A 104 -8.76 -13.39 -3.31
C SER A 104 -9.14 -13.81 -1.89
N GLU A 105 -8.18 -13.99 -1.00
CA GLU A 105 -8.41 -14.47 0.36
C GLU A 105 -8.49 -13.32 1.36
N VAL A 106 -8.97 -13.64 2.55
CA VAL A 106 -8.90 -12.74 3.70
C VAL A 106 -7.43 -12.59 4.11
N PRO A 107 -6.97 -11.38 4.49
CA PRO A 107 -5.59 -11.16 4.88
C PRO A 107 -5.18 -12.05 6.05
N LEU A 108 -4.01 -12.69 5.94
CA LEU A 108 -3.42 -13.49 7.00
C LEU A 108 -3.09 -12.67 8.23
N TYR A 109 -2.47 -11.51 7.98
CA TYR A 109 -2.06 -10.57 9.02
C TYR A 109 -2.28 -9.14 8.54
N ARG A 110 -2.53 -8.26 9.50
CA ARG A 110 -2.60 -6.81 9.29
C ARG A 110 -1.60 -6.15 10.23
N ILE A 111 -0.73 -5.34 9.67
CA ILE A 111 0.20 -4.49 10.41
C ILE A 111 -0.46 -3.12 10.46
N VAL A 112 -0.83 -2.67 11.64
CA VAL A 112 -1.57 -1.42 11.84
C VAL A 112 -0.66 -0.41 12.53
N LYS A 113 -0.60 0.80 11.97
CA LYS A 113 -0.02 1.98 12.60
C LYS A 113 -1.15 2.89 13.05
N ASP A 114 -1.23 3.14 14.35
CA ASP A 114 -2.20 4.02 14.97
C ASP A 114 -1.46 5.02 15.89
N PRO A 115 -1.23 6.26 15.42
CA PRO A 115 -0.52 7.26 16.19
C PRO A 115 -1.25 7.67 17.48
N SER A 116 -2.57 7.52 17.55
CA SER A 116 -3.35 7.87 18.73
C SER A 116 -3.02 6.99 19.94
N LEU A 117 -2.58 5.76 19.68
CA LEU A 117 -2.22 4.79 20.69
C LEU A 117 -0.72 4.85 21.09
N ALA A 118 0.07 5.72 20.47
CA ALA A 118 1.51 5.82 20.71
C ALA A 118 1.87 5.97 22.19
N ARG A 119 1.12 6.78 22.94
CA ARG A 119 1.37 7.05 24.37
C ARG A 119 0.77 6.03 25.31
N LYS A 120 -0.16 5.19 24.83
CA LYS A 120 -0.94 4.28 25.69
C LYS A 120 -0.47 2.84 25.58
N GLN A 121 -0.53 2.27 24.39
CA GLN A 121 -0.34 0.84 24.16
C GLN A 121 0.70 0.51 23.08
N GLY A 122 1.24 1.53 22.44
CA GLY A 122 2.15 1.38 21.32
C GLY A 122 1.50 1.67 19.97
N MET A 123 2.25 2.37 19.12
CA MET A 123 1.79 2.86 17.83
C MET A 123 1.56 1.74 16.80
N TYR A 124 2.28 0.63 16.93
CA TYR A 124 2.20 -0.48 15.98
C TYR A 124 1.54 -1.70 16.61
N SER A 125 0.73 -2.38 15.82
CA SER A 125 0.14 -3.65 16.21
C SER A 125 0.08 -4.62 15.03
N VAL A 126 0.24 -5.92 15.33
CA VAL A 126 0.02 -7.01 14.38
C VAL A 126 -1.26 -7.71 14.77
N VAL A 127 -2.18 -7.81 13.83
CA VAL A 127 -3.49 -8.43 13.98
C VAL A 127 -3.57 -9.65 13.08
N ALA A 128 -3.94 -10.79 13.62
CA ALA A 128 -4.16 -12.02 12.88
C ALA A 128 -5.48 -11.97 12.09
N GLN A 129 -5.66 -12.89 11.16
CA GLN A 129 -6.89 -13.06 10.37
C GLN A 129 -8.16 -13.12 11.23
N THR A 130 -8.08 -13.74 12.40
CA THR A 130 -9.19 -13.87 13.37
C THR A 130 -9.55 -12.55 14.07
N GLY A 131 -8.78 -11.47 13.85
CA GLY A 131 -8.91 -10.21 14.58
C GLY A 131 -8.12 -10.16 15.90
N LEU A 132 -7.46 -11.26 16.28
CA LEU A 132 -6.61 -11.29 17.47
C LEU A 132 -5.36 -10.43 17.30
N ILE A 133 -5.09 -9.57 18.26
CA ILE A 133 -3.86 -8.78 18.28
C ILE A 133 -2.74 -9.66 18.83
N LEU A 134 -1.80 -10.03 17.96
CA LEU A 134 -0.66 -10.88 18.33
C LEU A 134 0.37 -10.13 19.17
N LYS A 135 0.65 -8.89 18.80
CA LYS A 135 1.59 -8.02 19.49
C LYS A 135 1.32 -6.55 19.25
N ARG A 136 1.60 -5.73 20.26
CA ARG A 136 1.67 -4.27 20.17
C ARG A 136 3.00 -3.75 20.69
N GLY A 137 3.39 -2.56 20.24
CA GLY A 137 4.60 -1.91 20.71
C GLY A 137 4.88 -0.59 20.01
N GLN A 138 5.90 0.10 20.48
CA GLN A 138 6.40 1.35 19.94
C GLN A 138 7.40 1.12 18.79
N ASP A 139 8.09 -0.01 18.83
CA ASP A 139 9.08 -0.36 17.83
C ASP A 139 8.52 -1.39 16.85
N LEU A 140 8.45 -1.01 15.57
CA LEU A 140 7.91 -1.82 14.50
C LEU A 140 8.68 -3.12 14.30
N ALA A 141 10.02 -3.08 14.36
CA ALA A 141 10.85 -4.26 14.16
C ALA A 141 10.59 -5.32 15.24
N THR A 142 10.43 -4.87 16.48
CA THR A 142 10.10 -5.76 17.60
C THR A 142 8.69 -6.35 17.47
N VAL A 143 7.75 -5.60 16.94
CA VAL A 143 6.38 -6.07 16.71
C VAL A 143 6.34 -7.10 15.58
N LEU A 144 7.10 -6.88 14.49
CA LEU A 144 7.17 -7.82 13.36
C LEU A 144 7.82 -9.16 13.72
N ARG A 145 8.70 -9.20 14.72
CA ARG A 145 9.34 -10.46 15.17
C ARG A 145 8.35 -11.54 15.60
N VAL A 146 7.13 -11.17 16.00
CA VAL A 146 6.11 -12.17 16.32
C VAL A 146 5.75 -13.01 15.10
N LEU A 147 5.76 -12.43 13.91
CA LEU A 147 5.47 -13.12 12.66
C LEU A 147 6.60 -14.06 12.20
N ALA A 148 7.84 -13.84 12.66
CA ALA A 148 8.96 -14.75 12.41
C ALA A 148 8.84 -16.04 13.22
N LYS A 149 8.15 -15.99 14.36
CA LYS A 149 8.00 -17.11 15.29
C LYS A 149 6.70 -17.91 15.09
N THR A 150 5.82 -17.46 14.20
CA THR A 150 4.58 -18.20 13.92
C THR A 150 4.96 -19.55 13.29
N PRO A 151 4.55 -20.68 13.88
CA PRO A 151 4.83 -21.99 13.31
C PRO A 151 4.18 -22.06 11.93
N LYS A 152 4.88 -22.68 10.98
CA LYS A 152 4.31 -23.00 9.68
C LYS A 152 3.07 -23.84 9.92
N LEU A 153 1.90 -23.32 9.57
CA LEU A 153 0.70 -24.13 9.47
C LEU A 153 0.92 -25.08 8.29
N SER A 154 1.51 -26.24 8.60
CA SER A 154 1.54 -27.34 7.66
C SER A 154 0.09 -27.76 7.43
N THR A 155 -0.42 -27.46 6.24
CA THR A 155 -1.68 -28.02 5.76
C THR A 155 -1.47 -29.51 5.65
N ILE A 156 -2.12 -30.27 6.51
CA ILE A 156 -2.29 -31.73 6.38
C ILE A 156 -3.23 -31.97 5.21
#